data_6e94259b0753a47433fe51b29f9dfe25
#
_entry.id   6e94259b0753a47433fe51b29f9dfe25
#
_cell.length_a   1.000
_cell.length_b   1.000
_cell.length_c   1.000
_cell.angle_alpha   90.00
_cell.angle_beta   90.00
_cell.angle_gamma   90.00
#
_symmetry.space_group_name_H-M   'P 1'
#
loop_
_entity.id
_entity.type
_entity.pdbx_description
1 polymer ?
#
loop_
_entity_poly.entity_id
_entity_poly.type
_entity_poly.pdbx_seq_one_letter_code
_entity_poly.pdbx_strand_id
1 'polypeptide(L)'
;MKKKFSELPLRKGVGIILLNDENKVFVAKRIDNPKNFWQMPQGGIEEGENYYEAAIRELKEETSVVSVKLIQEIDKKLTYILPNHLIGIIWRGRYKGQIQKWFVMRFVGKETEI
;
A
#
# COMPACT_ATOMS: atom_id res chain seq x y z
N MET A 1 12.68 1.04 29.20
CA MET A 1 11.27 0.63 29.44
C MET A 1 10.58 0.29 28.13
N LYS A 2 9.94 -0.88 28.07
CA LYS A 2 9.18 -1.25 26.88
C LYS A 2 7.90 -0.43 26.84
N LYS A 3 7.59 0.17 25.69
CA LYS A 3 6.30 0.81 25.48
C LYS A 3 5.18 -0.22 25.50
N LYS A 4 4.04 0.15 26.06
CA LYS A 4 2.82 -0.66 25.93
C LYS A 4 2.43 -0.68 24.45
N PHE A 5 1.80 -1.76 23.99
CA PHE A 5 1.38 -1.88 22.59
C PHE A 5 0.48 -0.72 22.15
N SER A 6 -0.40 -0.25 23.03
CA SER A 6 -1.28 0.89 22.72
C SER A 6 -0.53 2.20 22.48
N GLU A 7 0.71 2.31 22.94
CA GLU A 7 1.55 3.52 22.78
C GLU A 7 2.38 3.51 21.50
N LEU A 8 2.39 2.40 20.75
CA LEU A 8 3.13 2.32 19.50
C LEU A 8 2.45 3.16 18.42
N PRO A 9 3.25 3.75 17.51
CA PRO A 9 2.67 4.53 16.40
C PRO A 9 2.01 3.64 15.36
N LEU A 10 1.28 4.27 14.45
CA LEU A 10 0.77 3.64 13.25
C LEU A 10 1.79 3.78 12.13
N ARG A 11 2.01 2.71 11.37
CA ARG A 11 2.84 2.74 10.17
C ARG A 11 2.10 3.50 9.09
N LYS A 12 2.75 4.49 8.47
CA LYS A 12 2.15 5.23 7.36
C LYS A 12 2.34 4.44 6.07
N GLY A 13 1.25 4.23 5.36
CA GLY A 13 1.25 3.47 4.12
C GLY A 13 0.37 4.08 3.06
N VAL A 14 0.49 3.53 1.86
CA VAL A 14 -0.27 3.94 0.68
C VAL A 14 -0.87 2.72 0.02
N GLY A 15 -1.98 2.93 -0.70
CA GLY A 15 -2.56 1.93 -1.56
C GLY A 15 -2.96 2.55 -2.87
N ILE A 16 -2.97 1.76 -3.94
CA ILE A 16 -3.30 2.22 -5.28
C ILE A 16 -4.42 1.37 -5.85
N ILE A 17 -5.51 2.02 -6.24
CA ILE A 17 -6.56 1.40 -7.04
C ILE A 17 -6.21 1.74 -8.48
N LEU A 18 -5.56 0.78 -9.16
CA LEU A 18 -5.11 0.97 -10.54
C LEU A 18 -6.16 0.43 -11.49
N LEU A 19 -6.68 1.30 -12.35
CA LEU A 19 -7.73 0.96 -13.32
C LEU A 19 -7.16 0.94 -14.72
N ASN A 20 -7.65 0.01 -15.55
CA ASN A 20 -7.41 0.07 -16.99
C ASN A 20 -8.48 0.93 -17.68
N ASP A 21 -8.44 1.04 -19.00
CA ASP A 21 -9.39 1.84 -19.78
C ASP A 21 -10.82 1.29 -19.75
N GLU A 22 -11.01 0.04 -19.30
CA GLU A 22 -12.33 -0.55 -19.09
C GLU A 22 -12.80 -0.44 -17.63
N ASN A 23 -12.07 0.31 -16.79
CA ASN A 23 -12.33 0.46 -15.37
C ASN A 23 -12.20 -0.83 -14.55
N LYS A 24 -11.41 -1.78 -15.05
CA LYS A 24 -11.09 -2.98 -14.27
C LYS A 24 -9.91 -2.71 -13.35
N VAL A 25 -9.99 -3.23 -12.14
CA VAL A 25 -8.98 -3.02 -11.11
C VAL A 25 -7.86 -4.04 -11.23
N PHE A 26 -6.61 -3.56 -11.16
CA PHE A 26 -5.44 -4.42 -11.11
C PHE A 26 -5.31 -5.05 -9.72
N VAL A 27 -5.16 -6.36 -9.67
CA VAL A 27 -4.84 -7.11 -8.46
C VAL A 27 -3.77 -8.14 -8.79
N ALA A 28 -2.94 -8.45 -7.81
CA ALA A 28 -1.86 -9.41 -7.97
C ALA A 28 -1.74 -10.33 -6.76
N LYS A 29 -1.21 -11.51 -6.96
CA LYS A 29 -0.87 -12.44 -5.89
C LYS A 29 0.62 -12.34 -5.59
N ARG A 30 0.99 -12.45 -4.33
CA ARG A 30 2.38 -12.63 -3.96
C ARG A 30 2.77 -14.09 -4.21
N ILE A 31 3.87 -14.29 -4.92
CA ILE A 31 4.37 -15.64 -5.25
C ILE A 31 4.76 -16.40 -3.98
N ASP A 32 5.29 -15.69 -2.99
CA ASP A 32 5.80 -16.26 -1.74
C ASP A 32 4.73 -16.45 -0.65
N ASN A 33 3.47 -16.10 -0.94
CA ASN A 33 2.39 -16.22 0.03
C ASN A 33 1.58 -17.49 -0.21
N PRO A 34 1.63 -18.50 0.70
CA PRO A 34 0.91 -19.75 0.51
C PRO A 34 -0.62 -19.60 0.55
N LYS A 35 -1.15 -18.49 1.06
CA LYS A 35 -2.60 -18.26 1.17
C LYS A 35 -3.24 -17.73 -0.10
N ASN A 36 -2.48 -17.43 -1.13
CA ASN A 36 -3.00 -17.02 -2.46
C ASN A 36 -3.96 -15.81 -2.43
N PHE A 37 -3.68 -14.81 -1.62
CA PHE A 37 -4.49 -13.60 -1.59
C PHE A 37 -4.20 -12.71 -2.81
N TRP A 38 -5.28 -12.23 -3.43
CA TRP A 38 -5.21 -11.19 -4.45
C TRP A 38 -5.23 -9.83 -3.76
N GLN A 39 -4.28 -8.99 -4.09
CA GLN A 39 -4.15 -7.68 -3.45
C GLN A 39 -3.93 -6.57 -4.49
N MET A 40 -4.46 -5.39 -4.19
CA MET A 40 -4.09 -4.17 -4.90
C MET A 40 -2.70 -3.72 -4.44
N PRO A 41 -1.93 -3.02 -5.28
CA PRO A 41 -0.61 -2.52 -4.89
C PRO A 41 -0.70 -1.64 -3.63
N GLN A 42 0.20 -1.90 -2.68
CA GLN A 42 0.26 -1.15 -1.43
C GLN A 42 1.65 -1.29 -0.80
N GLY A 43 2.00 -0.34 0.03
CA GLY A 43 3.27 -0.38 0.73
C GLY A 43 3.45 0.76 1.70
N GLY A 44 4.61 0.85 2.32
CA GLY A 44 4.92 1.87 3.30
C GLY A 44 5.55 3.12 2.72
N ILE A 45 5.45 4.21 3.45
CA ILE A 45 6.13 5.47 3.11
C ILE A 45 7.56 5.40 3.60
N GLU A 46 8.52 5.82 2.79
CA GLU A 46 9.91 6.00 3.19
C GLU A 46 10.14 7.41 3.71
N GLU A 47 11.17 7.58 4.52
CA GLU A 47 11.51 8.88 5.07
C GLU A 47 11.71 9.91 3.97
N GLY A 48 11.11 11.08 4.14
CA GLY A 48 11.20 12.17 3.18
C GLY A 48 10.19 12.12 2.03
N GLU A 49 9.44 11.01 1.89
CA GLU A 49 8.41 10.90 0.87
C GLU A 49 7.09 11.48 1.34
N ASN A 50 6.32 12.09 0.42
CA ASN A 50 4.90 12.32 0.66
C ASN A 50 4.12 11.08 0.21
N TYR A 51 2.81 11.05 0.50
CA TYR A 51 1.98 9.89 0.17
C TYR A 51 1.94 9.59 -1.33
N TYR A 52 1.85 10.62 -2.16
CA TYR A 52 1.78 10.42 -3.62
C TYR A 52 3.09 9.86 -4.17
N GLU A 53 4.23 10.39 -3.73
CA GLU A 53 5.55 9.88 -4.14
C GLU A 53 5.71 8.41 -3.74
N ALA A 54 5.29 8.06 -2.53
CA ALA A 54 5.33 6.68 -2.06
C ALA A 54 4.44 5.78 -2.90
N ALA A 55 3.25 6.25 -3.29
CA ALA A 55 2.33 5.48 -4.13
C ALA A 55 2.95 5.18 -5.50
N ILE A 56 3.56 6.17 -6.13
CA ILE A 56 4.22 5.99 -7.43
C ILE A 56 5.38 5.01 -7.32
N ARG A 57 6.20 5.14 -6.29
CA ARG A 57 7.33 4.24 -6.05
C ARG A 57 6.88 2.80 -5.82
N GLU A 58 5.91 2.60 -4.93
CA GLU A 58 5.40 1.26 -4.62
C GLU A 58 4.77 0.59 -5.84
N LEU A 59 4.03 1.36 -6.63
CA LEU A 59 3.44 0.84 -7.87
C LEU A 59 4.51 0.35 -8.83
N LYS A 60 5.58 1.13 -9.00
CA LYS A 60 6.70 0.76 -9.87
C LYS A 60 7.43 -0.49 -9.35
N GLU A 61 7.69 -0.54 -8.03
CA GLU A 61 8.39 -1.68 -7.43
C GLU A 61 7.58 -2.99 -7.55
N GLU A 62 6.28 -2.93 -7.35
CA GLU A 62 5.43 -4.12 -7.36
C GLU A 62 4.99 -4.55 -8.75
N THR A 63 4.85 -3.63 -9.69
CA THR A 63 4.24 -3.92 -11.01
C THR A 63 5.07 -3.48 -12.20
N SER A 64 6.13 -2.72 -12.00
CA SER A 64 6.92 -2.04 -13.04
C SER A 64 6.16 -0.93 -13.77
N VAL A 65 4.93 -0.63 -13.35
CA VAL A 65 4.10 0.39 -14.00
C VAL A 65 4.56 1.78 -13.60
N VAL A 66 4.78 2.65 -14.60
CA VAL A 66 5.10 4.08 -14.42
C VAL A 66 4.14 5.00 -15.20
N SER A 67 3.45 4.47 -16.19
CA SER A 67 2.56 5.25 -17.05
C SER A 67 1.16 5.31 -16.47
N VAL A 68 0.95 6.23 -15.53
CA VAL A 68 -0.33 6.38 -14.84
C VAL A 68 -0.77 7.84 -14.82
N LYS A 69 -2.07 8.03 -14.72
CA LYS A 69 -2.70 9.33 -14.51
C LYS A 69 -3.49 9.27 -13.21
N LEU A 70 -3.24 10.21 -12.30
CA LEU A 70 -4.01 10.32 -11.07
C LEU A 70 -5.45 10.73 -11.41
N ILE A 71 -6.42 9.91 -10.97
CA ILE A 71 -7.84 10.23 -11.12
C ILE A 71 -8.35 10.94 -9.88
N GLN A 72 -8.07 10.37 -8.73
CA GLN A 72 -8.58 10.89 -7.47
C GLN A 72 -7.74 10.43 -6.29
N GLU A 73 -7.52 11.33 -5.36
CA GLU A 73 -6.98 11.04 -4.06
C GLU A 73 -8.15 10.81 -3.12
N ILE A 74 -8.16 9.68 -2.43
CA ILE A 74 -9.24 9.39 -1.48
C ILE A 74 -8.94 10.13 -0.18
N ASP A 75 -9.81 11.06 0.20
CA ASP A 75 -9.57 11.94 1.33
C ASP A 75 -9.53 11.22 2.66
N LYS A 76 -10.38 10.20 2.84
CA LYS A 76 -10.46 9.47 4.09
C LYS A 76 -9.40 8.38 4.14
N LYS A 77 -8.53 8.46 5.16
CA LYS A 77 -7.51 7.43 5.39
C LYS A 77 -8.13 6.21 6.07
N LEU A 78 -7.63 5.03 5.71
CA LEU A 78 -8.02 3.78 6.35
C LEU A 78 -7.05 3.46 7.47
N THR A 79 -7.58 3.16 8.65
CA THR A 79 -6.76 2.77 9.80
C THR A 79 -7.03 1.30 10.13
N TYR A 80 -5.96 0.56 10.33
CA TYR A 80 -5.99 -0.85 10.63
C TYR A 80 -5.10 -1.12 11.85
N ILE A 81 -5.66 -1.75 12.87
CA ILE A 81 -4.93 -2.10 14.10
C ILE A 81 -4.61 -3.60 14.06
N LEU A 82 -3.36 -3.95 14.30
CA LEU A 82 -2.94 -5.34 14.33
C LEU A 82 -3.61 -6.08 15.51
N PRO A 83 -3.97 -7.36 15.32
CA PRO A 83 -4.33 -8.20 16.45
C PRO A 83 -3.21 -8.26 17.48
N ASN A 84 -3.53 -8.36 18.75
CA ASN A 84 -2.53 -8.30 19.84
C ASN A 84 -1.40 -9.31 19.67
N HIS A 85 -1.68 -10.50 19.16
CA HIS A 85 -0.67 -11.53 18.99
C HIS A 85 0.35 -11.24 17.86
N LEU A 86 0.05 -10.25 17.01
CA LEU A 86 0.94 -9.84 15.93
C LEU A 86 1.72 -8.56 16.25
N ILE A 87 1.25 -7.77 17.21
CA ILE A 87 1.98 -6.58 17.65
C ILE A 87 3.27 -7.04 18.35
N GLY A 88 4.38 -6.45 17.96
CA GLY A 88 5.69 -6.86 18.48
C GLY A 88 6.41 -7.85 17.57
N ILE A 89 5.72 -8.42 16.57
CA ILE A 89 6.29 -9.37 15.61
C ILE A 89 6.37 -8.75 14.21
N ILE A 90 5.23 -8.30 13.68
CA ILE A 90 5.15 -7.67 12.36
C ILE A 90 5.83 -6.31 12.39
N TRP A 91 6.51 -5.93 11.32
CA TRP A 91 7.27 -4.69 11.19
C TRP A 91 8.30 -4.50 12.32
N ARG A 92 8.91 -5.60 12.76
CA ARG A 92 9.92 -5.60 13.84
C ARG A 92 9.40 -5.04 15.16
N GLY A 93 8.08 -5.13 15.41
CA GLY A 93 7.48 -4.66 16.65
C GLY A 93 7.40 -3.15 16.80
N ARG A 94 7.57 -2.39 15.73
CA ARG A 94 7.62 -0.92 15.79
C ARG A 94 6.26 -0.23 15.77
N TYR A 95 5.23 -0.94 15.31
CA TYR A 95 3.92 -0.35 15.05
C TYR A 95 2.80 -1.20 15.60
N LYS A 96 1.71 -0.56 16.01
CA LYS A 96 0.48 -1.27 16.44
C LYS A 96 -0.50 -1.50 15.29
N GLY A 97 -0.25 -0.91 14.14
CA GLY A 97 -1.13 -1.00 12.98
C GLY A 97 -0.64 -0.09 11.87
N GLN A 98 -1.52 0.21 10.94
CA GLN A 98 -1.20 1.01 9.77
C GLN A 98 -2.32 1.99 9.46
N ILE A 99 -1.93 3.19 9.03
CA ILE A 99 -2.84 4.18 8.47
C ILE A 99 -2.48 4.36 7.00
N GLN A 100 -3.46 4.19 6.10
CA GLN A 100 -3.23 4.18 4.66
C GLN A 100 -3.96 5.30 3.95
N LYS A 101 -3.25 5.94 3.04
CA LYS A 101 -3.82 6.87 2.07
C LYS A 101 -3.95 6.15 0.73
N TRP A 102 -5.14 6.19 0.13
CA TRP A 102 -5.41 5.50 -1.14
C TRP A 102 -5.55 6.49 -2.29
N PHE A 103 -5.07 6.06 -3.46
CA PHE A 103 -5.12 6.83 -4.70
C PHE A 103 -5.76 5.99 -5.79
N VAL A 104 -6.64 6.62 -6.57
CA VAL A 104 -7.21 6.00 -7.77
C VAL A 104 -6.41 6.51 -8.97
N MET A 105 -5.81 5.60 -9.71
CA MET A 105 -4.98 5.93 -10.87
C MET A 105 -5.43 5.14 -12.09
N ARG A 106 -5.28 5.74 -13.26
CA ARG A 106 -5.55 5.07 -14.53
C ARG A 106 -4.24 4.69 -15.19
N PHE A 107 -4.13 3.44 -15.60
CA PHE A 107 -3.04 2.96 -16.42
C PHE A 107 -3.19 3.52 -17.84
N VAL A 108 -2.19 4.24 -18.32
CA VAL A 108 -2.20 4.85 -19.65
C VAL A 108 -1.05 4.36 -20.53
N GLY A 109 -0.34 3.35 -20.08
CA GLY A 109 0.76 2.72 -20.79
C GLY A 109 0.33 1.51 -21.62
N LYS A 110 1.32 0.74 -22.03
CA LYS A 110 1.11 -0.53 -22.75
C LYS A 110 1.24 -1.70 -21.78
N GLU A 111 0.54 -2.79 -22.02
CA GLU A 111 0.58 -3.99 -21.17
C GLU A 111 1.99 -4.57 -21.01
N THR A 112 2.86 -4.33 -21.96
CA THR A 112 4.28 -4.75 -21.87
C THR A 112 5.04 -4.10 -20.72
N GLU A 113 4.48 -3.06 -20.12
CA GLU A 113 5.06 -2.36 -18.99
C GLU A 113 4.95 -3.16 -17.68
N ILE A 114 3.92 -3.97 -17.58
CA ILE A 114 3.63 -4.75 -16.37
C ILE A 114 4.47 -6.02 -16.31
#